data_967714559d6d91cff677a649f37437c2
#
_entry.id   967714559d6d91cff677a649f37437c2
#
_cell.length_a   1.000
_cell.length_b   1.000
_cell.length_c   1.000
_cell.angle_alpha   90.00
_cell.angle_beta   90.00
_cell.angle_gamma   90.00
#
_symmetry.space_group_name_H-M   'P 1'
#
loop_
_entity.id
_entity.type
_entity.pdbx_description
1 polymer ?
#
loop_
_entity_poly.entity_id
_entity_poly.type
_entity_poly.pdbx_seq_one_letter_code
_entity_poly.pdbx_strand_id
1 'polypeptide(L)'
;NGAGGKIGKHLVTHRDVKKVAFTGETSTGQEIMRYATENIIPSTLELGGKSPNVFFKSIMDADDEFFDKAIEGLVLFAFNSGEVCTCPSRALIEESIYEPFMKRVIERVKAIKLGNPLDTENTMGAQNSFNQKEKIAKYLKIAKEDGAECLVGGDIYHSSINPDGFYIEPTIYKGHNKMR
;
A
#
# COMPACT_ATOMS: atom_id res chain seq x y z
N ASN A 1 0.38 -18.47 -20.68
CA ASN A 1 0.26 -18.08 -19.26
C ASN A 1 1.20 -18.91 -18.41
N GLY A 2 1.72 -18.32 -17.34
CA GLY A 2 2.58 -19.01 -16.37
C GLY A 2 3.13 -18.07 -15.30
N ALA A 3 3.82 -18.64 -14.32
CA ALA A 3 4.44 -17.87 -13.26
C ALA A 3 5.57 -17.00 -13.84
N GLY A 4 5.58 -15.70 -13.48
CA GLY A 4 6.54 -14.71 -13.98
C GLY A 4 8.01 -15.17 -13.87
N GLY A 5 8.41 -15.73 -12.74
CA GLY A 5 9.77 -16.26 -12.55
C GLY A 5 10.15 -17.44 -13.47
N LYS A 6 9.15 -18.13 -14.06
CA LYS A 6 9.39 -19.24 -15.00
C LYS A 6 9.41 -18.81 -16.45
N ILE A 7 8.50 -17.91 -16.84
CA ILE A 7 8.31 -17.56 -18.26
C ILE A 7 8.82 -16.15 -18.60
N GLY A 8 8.97 -15.26 -17.61
CA GLY A 8 9.28 -13.86 -17.82
C GLY A 8 10.58 -13.64 -18.58
N LYS A 9 11.65 -14.32 -18.19
CA LYS A 9 12.94 -14.23 -18.89
C LYS A 9 12.79 -14.61 -20.37
N HIS A 10 12.15 -15.74 -20.69
CA HIS A 10 11.96 -16.19 -22.07
C HIS A 10 11.20 -15.18 -22.93
N LEU A 11 10.18 -14.52 -22.35
CA LEU A 11 9.43 -13.48 -23.06
C LEU A 11 10.33 -12.27 -23.32
N VAL A 12 11.04 -11.78 -22.30
CA VAL A 12 11.84 -10.56 -22.44
C VAL A 12 13.05 -10.76 -23.37
N THR A 13 13.64 -11.96 -23.38
CA THR A 13 14.82 -12.27 -24.22
C THR A 13 14.45 -12.84 -25.61
N HIS A 14 13.15 -12.96 -25.93
CA HIS A 14 12.75 -13.50 -27.21
C HIS A 14 13.03 -12.50 -28.36
N ARG A 15 13.69 -12.96 -29.43
CA ARG A 15 14.13 -12.10 -30.55
C ARG A 15 13.02 -11.35 -31.27
N ASP A 16 11.79 -11.85 -31.21
CA ASP A 16 10.64 -11.25 -31.89
C ASP A 16 9.90 -10.23 -30.99
N VAL A 17 10.24 -10.13 -29.69
CA VAL A 17 9.74 -9.11 -28.80
C VAL A 17 10.47 -7.80 -29.06
N LYS A 18 9.72 -6.74 -29.35
CA LYS A 18 10.27 -5.44 -29.74
C LYS A 18 10.16 -4.38 -28.65
N LYS A 19 9.31 -4.60 -27.64
CA LYS A 19 9.15 -3.74 -26.48
C LYS A 19 8.59 -4.54 -25.32
N VAL A 20 9.01 -4.19 -24.10
CA VAL A 20 8.46 -4.71 -22.86
C VAL A 20 7.77 -3.57 -22.11
N ALA A 21 6.54 -3.82 -21.64
CA ALA A 21 5.86 -2.97 -20.68
C ALA A 21 5.56 -3.81 -19.42
N PHE A 22 5.88 -3.27 -18.26
CA PHE A 22 5.71 -3.96 -16.99
C PHE A 22 5.23 -3.01 -15.91
N THR A 23 4.25 -3.45 -15.13
CA THR A 23 3.82 -2.81 -13.90
C THR A 23 3.97 -3.80 -12.75
N GLY A 24 4.67 -3.41 -11.68
CA GLY A 24 4.83 -4.28 -10.51
C GLY A 24 5.98 -3.88 -9.59
N GLU A 25 6.56 -4.85 -8.92
CA GLU A 25 7.60 -4.62 -7.93
C GLU A 25 8.93 -4.15 -8.57
N THR A 26 9.61 -3.22 -7.91
CA THR A 26 10.87 -2.60 -8.38
C THR A 26 11.96 -3.64 -8.65
N SER A 27 12.12 -4.66 -7.80
CA SER A 27 13.11 -5.73 -8.01
C SER A 27 12.86 -6.52 -9.29
N THR A 28 11.60 -6.82 -9.60
CA THR A 28 11.21 -7.48 -10.83
C THR A 28 11.46 -6.59 -12.06
N GLY A 29 11.18 -5.29 -11.94
CA GLY A 29 11.50 -4.32 -13.01
C GLY A 29 13.00 -4.25 -13.29
N GLN A 30 13.85 -4.29 -12.25
CA GLN A 30 15.30 -4.36 -12.41
C GLN A 30 15.76 -5.63 -13.14
N GLU A 31 15.15 -6.78 -12.84
CA GLU A 31 15.44 -8.03 -13.56
C GLU A 31 15.03 -7.96 -15.02
N ILE A 32 13.85 -7.44 -15.30
CA ILE A 32 13.36 -7.22 -16.67
C ILE A 32 14.33 -6.35 -17.45
N MET A 33 14.82 -5.26 -16.87
CA MET A 33 15.81 -4.41 -17.53
C MET A 33 17.10 -5.16 -17.84
N ARG A 34 17.60 -6.00 -16.92
CA ARG A 34 18.78 -6.82 -17.17
C ARG A 34 18.57 -7.79 -18.34
N TYR A 35 17.40 -8.44 -18.41
CA TYR A 35 17.07 -9.33 -19.53
C TYR A 35 16.88 -8.57 -20.85
N ALA A 36 16.27 -7.40 -20.81
CA ALA A 36 16.04 -6.59 -22.01
C ALA A 36 17.34 -6.13 -22.68
N THR A 37 18.43 -6.02 -21.93
CA THR A 37 19.73 -5.66 -22.50
C THR A 37 20.28 -6.70 -23.47
N GLU A 38 19.88 -7.98 -23.37
CA GLU A 38 20.34 -9.05 -24.26
C GLU A 38 20.01 -8.75 -25.75
N ASN A 39 18.86 -8.10 -26.00
CA ASN A 39 18.41 -7.72 -27.34
C ASN A 39 18.19 -6.21 -27.53
N ILE A 40 18.64 -5.40 -26.55
CA ILE A 40 18.48 -3.93 -26.54
C ILE A 40 17.01 -3.54 -26.70
N ILE A 41 16.10 -4.23 -25.99
CA ILE A 41 14.66 -4.02 -26.10
C ILE A 41 14.24 -2.81 -25.24
N PRO A 42 13.54 -1.80 -25.83
CA PRO A 42 12.97 -0.71 -25.06
C PRO A 42 11.99 -1.20 -24.00
N SER A 43 12.12 -0.68 -22.76
CA SER A 43 11.28 -1.07 -21.65
C SER A 43 10.55 0.14 -21.06
N THR A 44 9.26 0.01 -20.80
CA THR A 44 8.45 0.94 -20.01
C THR A 44 8.11 0.27 -18.69
N LEU A 45 8.49 0.89 -17.57
CA LEU A 45 8.34 0.33 -16.24
C LEU A 45 7.52 1.26 -15.36
N GLU A 46 6.42 0.73 -14.82
CA GLU A 46 5.62 1.35 -13.76
C GLU A 46 5.85 0.56 -12.47
N LEU A 47 6.47 1.18 -11.49
CA LEU A 47 6.99 0.51 -10.29
C LEU A 47 6.35 1.06 -9.02
N GLY A 48 6.73 0.50 -7.87
CA GLY A 48 6.24 0.93 -6.57
C GLY A 48 6.82 2.28 -6.12
N GLY A 49 6.19 2.86 -5.12
CA GLY A 49 6.60 4.12 -4.51
C GLY A 49 6.21 4.22 -3.05
N LYS A 50 6.66 5.30 -2.41
CA LYS A 50 6.28 5.74 -1.07
C LYS A 50 5.85 7.21 -1.14
N SER A 51 4.77 7.46 -1.85
CA SER A 51 4.27 8.82 -2.10
C SER A 51 3.94 9.54 -0.79
N PRO A 52 4.42 10.77 -0.59
CA PRO A 52 4.01 11.58 0.56
C PRO A 52 2.64 12.21 0.30
N ASN A 53 1.82 12.26 1.35
CA ASN A 53 0.62 13.08 1.41
C ASN A 53 0.86 14.18 2.45
N VAL A 54 0.72 15.44 2.06
CA VAL A 54 1.12 16.59 2.86
C VAL A 54 -0.11 17.41 3.26
N PHE A 55 -0.27 17.63 4.55
CA PHE A 55 -1.42 18.31 5.14
C PHE A 55 -0.97 19.56 5.90
N PHE A 56 -1.39 20.74 5.40
CA PHE A 56 -1.16 22.01 6.04
C PHE A 56 -2.36 22.43 6.89
N LYS A 57 -2.16 23.32 7.86
CA LYS A 57 -3.21 23.77 8.80
C LYS A 57 -4.47 24.31 8.12
N SER A 58 -4.35 24.90 6.93
CA SER A 58 -5.48 25.47 6.20
C SER A 58 -6.59 24.46 5.86
N ILE A 59 -6.32 23.16 5.92
CA ILE A 59 -7.38 22.15 5.73
C ILE A 59 -8.42 22.15 6.86
N MET A 60 -8.08 22.74 8.01
CA MET A 60 -8.93 22.81 9.20
C MET A 60 -9.45 24.20 9.49
N ASP A 61 -9.34 25.14 8.53
CA ASP A 61 -9.90 26.50 8.67
C ASP A 61 -11.44 26.46 8.77
N ALA A 62 -12.08 25.42 8.22
CA ALA A 62 -13.50 25.11 8.38
C ALA A 62 -13.72 23.60 8.52
N ASP A 63 -14.77 23.19 9.25
CA ASP A 63 -15.23 21.77 9.28
C ASP A 63 -16.26 21.59 8.15
N ASP A 64 -15.74 21.46 6.93
CA ASP A 64 -16.51 21.43 5.70
C ASP A 64 -16.18 20.20 4.82
N GLU A 65 -16.75 20.16 3.62
CA GLU A 65 -16.49 19.09 2.63
C GLU A 65 -15.01 18.98 2.25
N PHE A 66 -14.28 20.09 2.23
CA PHE A 66 -12.85 20.08 1.90
C PHE A 66 -12.03 19.38 2.99
N PHE A 67 -12.35 19.65 4.25
CA PHE A 67 -11.72 18.97 5.39
C PHE A 67 -12.05 17.48 5.37
N ASP A 68 -13.30 17.09 5.08
CA ASP A 68 -13.68 15.67 4.98
C ASP A 68 -12.93 14.97 3.84
N LYS A 69 -12.74 15.60 2.69
CA LYS A 69 -11.91 15.11 1.59
C LYS A 69 -10.44 14.99 1.95
N ALA A 70 -9.90 15.85 2.79
CA ALA A 70 -8.54 15.73 3.27
C ALA A 70 -8.36 14.47 4.16
N ILE A 71 -9.35 14.17 5.02
CA ILE A 71 -9.38 12.93 5.81
C ILE A 71 -9.44 11.72 4.89
N GLU A 72 -10.34 11.71 3.91
CA GLU A 72 -10.43 10.64 2.91
C GLU A 72 -9.12 10.45 2.16
N GLY A 73 -8.47 11.56 1.75
CA GLY A 73 -7.18 11.54 1.08
C GLY A 73 -6.08 10.83 1.87
N LEU A 74 -6.09 10.91 3.21
CA LEU A 74 -5.18 10.12 4.03
C LEU A 74 -5.62 8.66 4.07
N VAL A 75 -6.92 8.40 4.29
CA VAL A 75 -7.47 7.04 4.44
C VAL A 75 -7.32 6.21 3.16
N LEU A 76 -7.08 6.84 2.01
CA LEU A 76 -6.78 6.15 0.74
C LEU A 76 -5.60 5.16 0.83
N PHE A 77 -4.74 5.23 1.86
CA PHE A 77 -3.71 4.20 2.06
C PHE A 77 -4.28 2.79 2.20
N ALA A 78 -5.51 2.65 2.71
CA ALA A 78 -6.21 1.37 2.86
C ALA A 78 -6.99 0.95 1.60
N PHE A 79 -7.13 1.84 0.61
CA PHE A 79 -7.83 1.54 -0.62
C PHE A 79 -7.20 0.35 -1.35
N ASN A 80 -8.03 -0.52 -1.88
CA ASN A 80 -7.61 -1.76 -2.55
C ASN A 80 -6.60 -2.57 -1.71
N SER A 81 -6.83 -2.66 -0.40
CA SER A 81 -5.96 -3.36 0.57
C SER A 81 -4.52 -2.81 0.63
N GLY A 82 -4.32 -1.55 0.22
CA GLY A 82 -3.01 -0.90 0.13
C GLY A 82 -2.16 -1.34 -1.06
N GLU A 83 -2.68 -2.18 -1.94
CA GLU A 83 -1.99 -2.72 -3.11
C GLU A 83 -2.13 -1.77 -4.31
N VAL A 84 -1.65 -0.53 -4.17
CA VAL A 84 -1.73 0.52 -5.19
C VAL A 84 -0.39 1.24 -5.30
N CYS A 85 0.14 1.39 -6.51
CA CYS A 85 1.42 2.06 -6.77
C CYS A 85 1.42 3.54 -6.35
N THR A 86 0.28 4.21 -6.42
CA THR A 86 0.06 5.59 -6.00
C THR A 86 -0.40 5.73 -4.54
N CYS A 87 -0.40 4.64 -3.77
CA CYS A 87 -0.85 4.65 -2.38
C CYS A 87 -0.09 5.71 -1.56
N PRO A 88 -0.81 6.64 -0.88
CA PRO A 88 -0.20 7.67 -0.04
C PRO A 88 0.27 7.06 1.29
N SER A 89 1.36 6.30 1.24
CA SER A 89 1.86 5.50 2.36
C SER A 89 2.64 6.28 3.41
N ARG A 90 2.85 7.60 3.20
CA ARG A 90 3.44 8.51 4.18
C ARG A 90 2.57 9.75 4.31
N ALA A 91 2.16 10.09 5.53
CA ALA A 91 1.46 11.33 5.83
C ALA A 91 2.41 12.29 6.56
N LEU A 92 2.54 13.50 6.03
CA LEU A 92 3.30 14.61 6.62
C LEU A 92 2.28 15.68 7.03
N ILE A 93 2.09 15.84 8.32
CA ILE A 93 1.04 16.68 8.87
C ILE A 93 1.67 17.83 9.64
N GLU A 94 1.23 19.06 9.39
CA GLU A 94 1.68 20.23 10.16
C GLU A 94 1.38 20.02 11.63
N GLU A 95 2.36 20.29 12.50
CA GLU A 95 2.30 19.97 13.93
C GLU A 95 1.06 20.59 14.63
N SER A 96 0.72 21.81 14.22
CA SER A 96 -0.40 22.57 14.82
C SER A 96 -1.77 21.90 14.69
N ILE A 97 -1.96 21.04 13.68
CA ILE A 97 -3.21 20.33 13.42
C ILE A 97 -3.12 18.82 13.68
N TYR A 98 -1.95 18.30 14.08
CA TYR A 98 -1.70 16.86 14.13
C TYR A 98 -2.76 16.12 14.98
N GLU A 99 -2.95 16.53 16.22
CA GLU A 99 -3.83 15.81 17.15
C GLU A 99 -5.30 15.82 16.71
N PRO A 100 -5.93 16.97 16.41
CA PRO A 100 -7.33 17.01 16.02
C PRO A 100 -7.56 16.35 14.64
N PHE A 101 -6.64 16.47 13.70
CA PHE A 101 -6.71 15.83 12.40
C PHE A 101 -6.61 14.30 12.52
N MET A 102 -5.59 13.81 13.23
CA MET A 102 -5.39 12.37 13.39
C MET A 102 -6.52 11.69 14.17
N LYS A 103 -7.15 12.37 15.10
CA LYS A 103 -8.35 11.86 15.77
C LYS A 103 -9.44 11.49 14.76
N ARG A 104 -9.76 12.39 13.83
CA ARG A 104 -10.77 12.17 12.78
C ARG A 104 -10.36 11.08 11.80
N VAL A 105 -9.06 11.04 11.43
CA VAL A 105 -8.50 9.99 10.57
C VAL A 105 -8.64 8.62 11.22
N ILE A 106 -8.25 8.48 12.50
CA ILE A 106 -8.32 7.20 13.22
C ILE A 106 -9.77 6.72 13.34
N GLU A 107 -10.72 7.61 13.63
CA GLU A 107 -12.14 7.29 13.64
C GLU A 107 -12.62 6.75 12.29
N ARG A 108 -12.19 7.38 11.18
CA ARG A 108 -12.54 6.95 9.82
C ARG A 108 -11.91 5.59 9.47
N VAL A 109 -10.66 5.36 9.85
CA VAL A 109 -9.97 4.07 9.63
C VAL A 109 -10.63 2.94 10.42
N LYS A 110 -11.03 3.19 11.67
CA LYS A 110 -11.76 2.19 12.49
C LYS A 110 -13.14 1.82 11.93
N ALA A 111 -13.72 2.67 11.10
CA ALA A 111 -14.98 2.39 10.42
C ALA A 111 -14.82 1.47 9.18
N ILE A 112 -13.60 1.20 8.73
CA ILE A 112 -13.33 0.29 7.61
C ILE A 112 -13.71 -1.14 8.02
N LYS A 113 -14.63 -1.73 7.26
CA LYS A 113 -15.07 -3.13 7.46
C LYS A 113 -14.29 -4.05 6.54
N LEU A 114 -13.64 -5.05 7.13
CA LEU A 114 -12.92 -6.08 6.39
C LEU A 114 -13.81 -7.32 6.21
N GLY A 115 -13.84 -7.90 5.02
CA GLY A 115 -14.61 -9.10 4.81
C GLY A 115 -14.70 -9.55 3.36
N ASN A 116 -15.74 -10.32 3.06
CA ASN A 116 -16.00 -10.81 1.70
C ASN A 116 -16.26 -9.62 0.76
N PRO A 117 -15.50 -9.47 -0.35
CA PRO A 117 -15.67 -8.36 -1.29
C PRO A 117 -17.00 -8.40 -2.07
N LEU A 118 -17.73 -9.49 -2.05
CA LEU A 118 -19.07 -9.59 -2.63
C LEU A 118 -20.18 -9.06 -1.71
N ASP A 119 -19.86 -8.80 -0.46
CA ASP A 119 -20.77 -8.15 0.48
C ASP A 119 -20.50 -6.65 0.46
N THR A 120 -21.49 -5.87 0.01
CA THR A 120 -21.42 -4.42 -0.15
C THR A 120 -21.21 -3.64 1.16
N GLU A 121 -21.44 -4.28 2.30
CA GLU A 121 -21.15 -3.70 3.61
C GLU A 121 -19.66 -3.68 3.94
N ASN A 122 -18.86 -4.50 3.27
CA ASN A 122 -17.40 -4.52 3.45
C ASN A 122 -16.71 -3.56 2.49
N THR A 123 -15.76 -2.81 3.01
CA THR A 123 -15.04 -1.78 2.26
C THR A 123 -13.59 -2.18 1.92
N MET A 124 -13.09 -3.26 2.54
CA MET A 124 -11.75 -3.76 2.31
C MET A 124 -11.74 -5.29 2.27
N GLY A 125 -11.09 -5.86 1.26
CA GLY A 125 -10.90 -7.30 1.06
C GLY A 125 -9.56 -7.82 1.62
N ALA A 126 -9.25 -9.07 1.25
CA ALA A 126 -7.98 -9.72 1.57
C ALA A 126 -6.83 -9.22 0.70
N GLN A 127 -5.61 -9.47 1.12
CA GLN A 127 -4.40 -9.31 0.30
C GLN A 127 -4.40 -10.32 -0.87
N ASN A 128 -3.68 -10.01 -1.94
CA ASN A 128 -3.68 -10.82 -3.16
C ASN A 128 -3.03 -12.20 -2.99
N SER A 129 -2.21 -12.41 -1.97
CA SER A 129 -1.46 -13.65 -1.79
C SER A 129 -0.97 -13.86 -0.36
N PHE A 130 -0.67 -15.11 -0.03
CA PHE A 130 0.01 -15.48 1.21
C PHE A 130 1.35 -14.76 1.37
N ASN A 131 2.16 -14.69 0.30
CA ASN A 131 3.46 -14.01 0.34
C ASN A 131 3.33 -12.53 0.69
N GLN A 132 2.29 -11.86 0.20
CA GLN A 132 2.04 -10.46 0.52
C GLN A 132 1.63 -10.30 1.99
N LYS A 133 0.75 -11.17 2.50
CA LYS A 133 0.38 -11.22 3.92
C LYS A 133 1.62 -11.36 4.81
N GLU A 134 2.50 -12.34 4.50
CA GLU A 134 3.74 -12.56 5.26
C GLU A 134 4.70 -11.36 5.20
N LYS A 135 4.81 -10.73 4.03
CA LYS A 135 5.60 -9.51 3.86
C LYS A 135 5.10 -8.39 4.77
N ILE A 136 3.78 -8.16 4.81
CA ILE A 136 3.19 -7.14 5.67
C ILE A 136 3.38 -7.49 7.15
N ALA A 137 3.11 -8.73 7.54
CA ALA A 137 3.33 -9.20 8.91
C ALA A 137 4.76 -8.96 9.40
N LYS A 138 5.75 -9.18 8.51
CA LYS A 138 7.16 -8.86 8.80
C LYS A 138 7.37 -7.37 9.03
N TYR A 139 6.73 -6.48 8.25
CA TYR A 139 6.85 -5.04 8.44
C TYR A 139 6.14 -4.55 9.70
N LEU A 140 5.01 -5.15 10.08
CA LEU A 140 4.36 -4.86 11.38
C LEU A 140 5.31 -5.19 12.55
N LYS A 141 6.05 -6.30 12.45
CA LYS A 141 7.07 -6.65 13.44
C LYS A 141 8.23 -5.66 13.45
N ILE A 142 8.76 -5.27 12.28
CA ILE A 142 9.83 -4.28 12.13
C ILE A 142 9.41 -2.94 12.76
N ALA A 143 8.18 -2.48 12.53
CA ALA A 143 7.68 -1.23 13.11
C ALA A 143 7.72 -1.27 14.65
N LYS A 144 7.32 -2.40 15.25
CA LYS A 144 7.39 -2.60 16.71
C LYS A 144 8.85 -2.60 17.21
N GLU A 145 9.76 -3.29 16.50
CA GLU A 145 11.19 -3.35 16.83
C GLU A 145 11.87 -1.97 16.75
N ASP A 146 11.49 -1.16 15.77
CA ASP A 146 12.01 0.19 15.58
C ASP A 146 11.39 1.22 16.54
N GLY A 147 10.41 0.80 17.37
CA GLY A 147 9.75 1.65 18.35
C GLY A 147 8.70 2.60 17.78
N ALA A 148 8.14 2.29 16.60
CA ALA A 148 7.03 3.06 16.05
C ALA A 148 5.77 2.92 16.91
N GLU A 149 5.10 4.04 17.16
CA GLU A 149 3.83 4.08 17.88
C GLU A 149 2.69 3.63 16.95
N CYS A 150 2.00 2.54 17.31
CA CYS A 150 0.82 2.10 16.55
C CYS A 150 -0.40 2.93 16.96
N LEU A 151 -0.96 3.68 16.03
CA LEU A 151 -2.13 4.54 16.25
C LEU A 151 -3.45 3.79 16.01
N VAL A 152 -3.47 2.85 15.07
CA VAL A 152 -4.63 2.01 14.72
C VAL A 152 -4.17 0.76 13.98
N GLY A 153 -4.89 -0.34 14.12
CA GLY A 153 -4.55 -1.62 13.51
C GLY A 153 -3.33 -2.27 14.15
N GLY A 154 -2.43 -2.77 13.33
CA GLY A 154 -1.14 -3.33 13.78
C GLY A 154 -1.12 -4.84 13.88
N ASP A 155 -2.15 -5.54 13.38
CA ASP A 155 -2.25 -6.98 13.46
C ASP A 155 -2.87 -7.62 12.21
N ILE A 156 -2.81 -8.94 12.18
CA ILE A 156 -3.51 -9.78 11.19
C ILE A 156 -4.98 -9.86 11.60
N TYR A 157 -5.86 -9.56 10.65
CA TYR A 157 -7.28 -9.71 10.88
C TYR A 157 -7.71 -11.18 10.72
N HIS A 158 -8.34 -11.74 11.73
CA HIS A 158 -8.89 -13.09 11.72
C HIS A 158 -10.38 -13.07 11.35
N SER A 159 -10.66 -13.32 10.07
CA SER A 159 -12.04 -13.40 9.59
C SER A 159 -12.75 -14.66 10.11
N SER A 160 -13.92 -14.49 10.70
CA SER A 160 -14.76 -15.63 11.10
C SER A 160 -15.39 -16.36 9.91
N ILE A 161 -15.51 -15.67 8.77
CA ILE A 161 -16.11 -16.23 7.54
C ILE A 161 -15.07 -17.00 6.72
N ASN A 162 -13.83 -16.52 6.70
CA ASN A 162 -12.73 -17.15 6.00
C ASN A 162 -11.44 -17.07 6.84
N PRO A 163 -11.26 -18.00 7.79
CA PRO A 163 -10.11 -17.98 8.70
C PRO A 163 -8.75 -18.16 7.99
N ASP A 164 -8.74 -18.79 6.80
CA ASP A 164 -7.55 -18.96 5.97
C ASP A 164 -7.29 -17.76 5.04
N GLY A 165 -8.14 -16.75 5.07
CA GLY A 165 -8.02 -15.55 4.24
C GLY A 165 -6.80 -14.70 4.62
N PHE A 166 -6.31 -13.94 3.63
CA PHE A 166 -5.11 -13.13 3.77
C PHE A 166 -5.46 -11.70 4.22
N TYR A 167 -6.19 -11.56 5.33
CA TYR A 167 -6.64 -10.26 5.82
C TYR A 167 -5.62 -9.62 6.74
N ILE A 168 -5.43 -8.30 6.58
CA ILE A 168 -4.59 -7.46 7.42
C ILE A 168 -5.39 -6.22 7.82
N GLU A 169 -5.31 -5.82 9.07
CA GLU A 169 -5.96 -4.59 9.53
C GLU A 169 -5.33 -3.35 8.88
N PRO A 170 -6.15 -2.35 8.47
CA PRO A 170 -5.63 -1.04 8.08
C PRO A 170 -4.81 -0.46 9.23
N THR A 171 -3.55 -0.13 8.97
CA THR A 171 -2.59 0.18 10.03
C THR A 171 -1.92 1.52 9.80
N ILE A 172 -1.88 2.34 10.86
CA ILE A 172 -1.15 3.60 10.88
C ILE A 172 -0.14 3.57 12.03
N TYR A 173 1.12 3.87 11.71
CA TYR A 173 2.18 4.10 12.68
C TYR A 173 2.62 5.57 12.69
N LYS A 174 2.89 6.10 13.87
CA LYS A 174 3.66 7.33 14.03
C LYS A 174 5.13 6.97 14.20
N GLY A 175 5.97 7.59 13.40
CA GLY A 175 7.39 7.27 13.37
C GLY A 175 8.24 8.45 12.87
N HIS A 176 9.49 8.17 12.52
CA HIS A 176 10.43 9.17 12.01
C HIS A 176 11.32 8.59 10.91
N ASN A 177 12.00 9.46 10.15
CA ASN A 177 12.77 9.09 8.94
C ASN A 177 14.01 8.20 9.18
N LYS A 178 14.35 7.86 10.43
CA LYS A 178 15.47 6.97 10.76
C LYS A 178 15.03 5.52 11.02
N MET A 179 13.72 5.23 10.93
CA MET A 179 13.18 3.88 11.01
C MET A 179 13.36 3.14 9.67
N ARG A 180 13.41 1.81 9.74
CA ARG A 180 13.53 0.93 8.55
C ARG A 180 12.32 0.99 7.63
#